data_f6c6186dc9baad4c66cc7f66ba486002
#
_entry.id   f6c6186dc9baad4c66cc7f66ba486002
#
_cell.length_a   1.000
_cell.length_b   1.000
_cell.length_c   1.000
_cell.angle_alpha   90.00
_cell.angle_beta   90.00
_cell.angle_gamma   90.00
#
_symmetry.space_group_name_H-M   'P 1'
#
loop_
_entity.id
_entity.type
_entity.pdbx_description
1 polymer ?
#
loop_
_entity_poly.entity_id
_entity_poly.type
_entity_poly.pdbx_seq_one_letter_code
_entity_poly.pdbx_strand_id
1 'polypeptide(L)'
;MQSDSYRATGCYNLLCAGFIQTNSRIAIGAAISPVSSYGSNQYDITILIWKVSVEMNVWSKIKDVLLTCLSCVMNQDPKVGNWWMSFGDKTLVGYWPAELFTHLAEHATMVEWGGEVVNSRSNGQHTFTQMGSGHFAEDGFGKASYFRNLQIVDMDNSLSSVQSISTLAENSNCYDIKSFYSNEWGTYFYYGGPGNNPQCP
;
A
#
# COMPACT_ATOMS: atom_id res chain seq x y z
N MET A 1 1.20 -11.22 -3.87
CA MET A 1 0.10 -10.70 -4.70
C MET A 1 -0.85 -11.83 -4.99
N GLN A 2 -2.12 -11.59 -5.03
CA GLN A 2 -3.18 -12.53 -5.35
C GLN A 2 -4.00 -12.01 -6.53
N SER A 3 -4.58 -12.89 -7.32
CA SER A 3 -5.41 -12.51 -8.47
C SER A 3 -6.84 -13.03 -8.37
N ASP A 4 -7.17 -13.81 -7.37
CA ASP A 4 -8.44 -14.54 -7.22
C ASP A 4 -9.03 -14.50 -5.81
N SER A 5 -8.72 -13.45 -5.04
CA SER A 5 -9.15 -13.29 -3.64
C SER A 5 -8.69 -14.44 -2.72
N TYR A 6 -7.46 -14.85 -2.85
CA TYR A 6 -6.80 -15.93 -2.08
C TYR A 6 -7.41 -17.33 -2.23
N ARG A 7 -8.18 -17.59 -3.27
CA ARG A 7 -8.80 -18.91 -3.47
C ARG A 7 -7.78 -19.98 -3.84
N ALA A 8 -6.82 -19.67 -4.69
CA ALA A 8 -5.78 -20.57 -5.15
C ALA A 8 -4.43 -19.88 -5.40
N THR A 9 -4.43 -18.55 -5.51
CA THR A 9 -3.22 -17.77 -5.80
C THR A 9 -2.89 -16.84 -4.65
N GLY A 10 -1.63 -16.53 -4.54
CA GLY A 10 -1.11 -15.58 -3.57
C GLY A 10 0.30 -15.94 -3.16
N CYS A 11 1.17 -14.97 -3.11
CA CYS A 11 2.47 -15.10 -2.51
C CYS A 11 3.06 -13.77 -2.10
N TYR A 12 3.98 -13.84 -1.18
CA TYR A 12 4.69 -12.68 -0.67
C TYR A 12 5.95 -12.40 -1.50
N ASN A 13 6.33 -11.14 -1.56
CA ASN A 13 7.54 -10.66 -2.21
C ASN A 13 7.61 -11.10 -3.69
N LEU A 14 8.76 -11.58 -4.12
CA LEU A 14 9.02 -12.11 -5.46
C LEU A 14 9.02 -13.64 -5.53
N LEU A 15 8.38 -14.30 -4.57
CA LEU A 15 8.33 -15.77 -4.51
C LEU A 15 7.45 -16.39 -5.60
N CYS A 16 6.55 -15.62 -6.20
CA CYS A 16 5.80 -16.03 -7.39
C CYS A 16 6.04 -15.08 -8.55
N ALA A 17 5.81 -15.57 -9.76
CA ALA A 17 5.76 -14.74 -10.95
C ALA A 17 4.61 -13.71 -10.85
N GLY A 18 4.79 -12.56 -11.48
CA GLY A 18 3.74 -11.54 -11.58
C GLY A 18 4.24 -10.12 -11.46
N PHE A 19 5.13 -9.81 -10.54
CA PHE A 19 5.78 -8.50 -10.49
C PHE A 19 7.06 -8.52 -11.32
N ILE A 20 7.19 -7.55 -12.21
CA ILE A 20 8.39 -7.34 -13.02
C ILE A 20 9.18 -6.21 -12.39
N GLN A 21 10.28 -6.56 -11.74
CA GLN A 21 11.17 -5.58 -11.12
C GLN A 21 12.07 -4.95 -12.20
N THR A 22 12.04 -3.63 -12.30
CA THR A 22 12.86 -2.86 -13.24
C THR A 22 14.04 -2.16 -12.57
N ASN A 23 14.00 -2.06 -11.24
CA ASN A 23 15.03 -1.41 -10.44
C ASN A 23 16.01 -2.44 -9.88
N SER A 24 17.31 -2.23 -10.07
CA SER A 24 18.35 -3.12 -9.54
C SER A 24 18.81 -2.77 -8.12
N ARG A 25 18.40 -1.62 -7.58
CA ARG A 25 18.84 -1.12 -6.26
C ARG A 25 17.78 -1.31 -5.18
N ILE A 26 16.50 -1.33 -5.55
CA ILE A 26 15.36 -1.48 -4.63
C ILE A 26 14.61 -2.72 -5.05
N ALA A 27 14.49 -3.68 -4.15
CA ALA A 27 13.78 -4.93 -4.40
C ALA A 27 12.61 -5.10 -3.44
N ILE A 28 11.49 -5.64 -3.94
CA ILE A 28 10.38 -6.07 -3.09
C ILE A 28 10.88 -7.21 -2.19
N GLY A 29 10.60 -7.10 -0.88
CA GLY A 29 11.03 -8.07 0.12
C GLY A 29 12.44 -7.82 0.68
N ALA A 30 13.15 -6.79 0.22
CA ALA A 30 14.39 -6.37 0.83
C ALA A 30 14.16 -5.74 2.21
N ALA A 31 15.15 -5.88 3.10
CA ALA A 31 15.12 -5.22 4.40
C ALA A 31 15.22 -3.70 4.24
N ILE A 32 14.42 -2.97 4.99
CA ILE A 32 14.44 -1.51 5.04
C ILE A 32 15.29 -1.06 6.23
N SER A 33 16.14 -0.09 6.03
CA SER A 33 16.97 0.52 7.08
C SER A 33 17.12 2.02 6.82
N PRO A 34 17.03 2.88 7.87
CA PRO A 34 16.74 2.54 9.27
C PRO A 34 15.28 2.13 9.50
N VAL A 35 15.01 1.46 10.62
CA VAL A 35 13.66 1.10 11.06
C VAL A 35 13.26 1.90 12.28
N SER A 36 11.96 2.12 12.44
CA SER A 36 11.38 2.77 13.62
C SER A 36 11.61 1.95 14.87
N SER A 37 11.78 2.63 16.01
CA SER A 37 11.94 2.02 17.31
C SER A 37 10.85 2.51 18.25
N TYR A 38 10.33 1.61 19.08
CA TYR A 38 9.29 1.92 20.06
C TYR A 38 9.71 3.07 21.01
N GLY A 39 8.88 4.09 21.06
CA GLY A 39 9.11 5.27 21.90
C GLY A 39 10.35 6.11 21.52
N SER A 40 10.94 5.89 20.35
CA SER A 40 12.17 6.55 19.89
C SER A 40 12.00 7.07 18.46
N ASN A 41 13.06 7.04 17.67
CA ASN A 41 13.04 7.53 16.28
C ASN A 41 12.01 6.81 15.43
N GLN A 42 11.24 7.58 14.70
CA GLN A 42 10.24 7.07 13.76
C GLN A 42 10.69 7.37 12.33
N TYR A 43 10.51 6.38 11.47
CA TYR A 43 10.79 6.46 10.04
C TYR A 43 9.57 5.97 9.29
N ASP A 44 9.21 6.64 8.22
CA ASP A 44 8.16 6.21 7.32
C ASP A 44 8.69 6.09 5.88
N ILE A 45 7.92 5.42 5.07
CA ILE A 45 8.21 5.23 3.65
C ILE A 45 7.01 5.70 2.84
N THR A 46 7.27 6.26 1.67
CA THR A 46 6.24 6.60 0.70
C THR A 46 6.18 5.50 -0.37
N ILE A 47 4.99 4.99 -0.61
CA ILE A 47 4.72 4.02 -1.67
C ILE A 47 3.61 4.59 -2.54
N LEU A 48 3.82 4.61 -3.85
CA LEU A 48 2.80 4.95 -4.82
C LEU A 48 2.58 3.75 -5.74
N ILE A 49 1.31 3.34 -5.87
CA ILE A 49 0.87 2.33 -6.83
C ILE A 49 -0.19 2.99 -7.71
N TRP A 50 0.03 2.94 -9.02
CA TRP A 50 -0.90 3.54 -9.98
C TRP A 50 -0.95 2.77 -11.28
N LYS A 51 -2.00 3.01 -12.02
CA LYS A 51 -2.19 2.46 -13.35
C LYS A 51 -2.08 3.57 -14.38
N VAL A 52 -1.34 3.32 -15.44
CA VAL A 52 -1.31 4.24 -16.57
C VAL A 52 -2.53 3.92 -17.45
N SER A 53 -3.51 4.80 -17.49
CA SER A 53 -4.67 4.66 -18.37
C SER A 53 -4.32 5.04 -19.81
N VAL A 54 -4.79 4.24 -20.76
CA VAL A 54 -4.50 4.39 -22.18
C VAL A 54 -5.31 5.52 -22.86
N GLU A 55 -6.30 6.07 -22.17
CA GLU A 55 -7.10 7.18 -22.70
C GLU A 55 -6.37 8.52 -22.60
N MET A 56 -5.31 8.67 -23.36
CA MET A 56 -4.66 9.95 -23.51
C MET A 56 -4.92 10.56 -24.87
N ASN A 57 -6.06 11.21 -25.01
CA ASN A 57 -6.21 12.37 -25.90
C ASN A 57 -5.41 13.58 -25.35
N VAL A 58 -4.20 13.35 -24.84
CA VAL A 58 -3.39 14.37 -24.11
C VAL A 58 -2.41 15.08 -25.04
N TRP A 59 -2.43 14.83 -26.33
CA TRP A 59 -1.56 15.51 -27.29
C TRP A 59 -1.78 17.03 -27.35
N SER A 60 -2.87 17.54 -26.78
CA SER A 60 -3.18 18.97 -26.90
C SER A 60 -2.83 19.84 -25.66
N LYS A 61 -2.48 19.28 -24.51
CA LYS A 61 -2.27 20.08 -23.28
C LYS A 61 -0.89 19.99 -22.62
N ILE A 62 0.03 19.17 -23.15
CA ILE A 62 1.37 19.02 -22.55
C ILE A 62 2.41 19.72 -23.42
N LYS A 63 2.28 21.02 -23.61
CA LYS A 63 3.33 21.72 -24.35
C LYS A 63 4.46 22.28 -23.49
N ASP A 64 4.31 22.50 -22.22
CA ASP A 64 5.29 23.36 -21.54
C ASP A 64 5.88 22.96 -20.18
N VAL A 65 5.47 21.89 -19.48
CA VAL A 65 6.00 21.65 -18.12
C VAL A 65 6.43 20.22 -17.77
N LEU A 66 6.09 19.21 -18.55
CA LEU A 66 6.25 17.80 -18.09
C LEU A 66 7.13 16.90 -18.99
N LEU A 67 7.84 17.48 -19.95
CA LEU A 67 8.59 16.67 -20.93
C LEU A 67 9.68 15.76 -20.31
N THR A 68 10.24 16.10 -19.17
CA THR A 68 11.38 15.36 -18.61
C THR A 68 10.95 14.17 -17.73
N CYS A 69 9.85 14.28 -17.01
CA CYS A 69 9.40 13.20 -16.12
C CYS A 69 8.43 12.24 -16.82
N LEU A 70 7.53 12.77 -17.65
CA LEU A 70 6.58 11.96 -18.43
C LEU A 70 7.28 11.13 -19.51
N SER A 71 8.33 11.66 -20.12
CA SER A 71 9.15 10.95 -21.10
C SER A 71 9.81 9.68 -20.52
N CYS A 72 10.23 9.70 -19.25
CA CYS A 72 10.79 8.51 -18.62
C CYS A 72 9.73 7.44 -18.31
N VAL A 73 8.52 7.85 -17.93
CA VAL A 73 7.43 6.91 -17.64
C VAL A 73 6.77 6.40 -18.92
N MET A 74 6.58 7.27 -19.92
CA MET A 74 5.94 6.90 -21.19
C MET A 74 6.81 6.05 -22.11
N ASN A 75 8.14 6.11 -21.97
CA ASN A 75 9.03 5.24 -22.73
C ASN A 75 9.07 3.80 -22.21
N GLN A 76 8.52 3.53 -21.00
CA GLN A 76 8.59 2.19 -20.43
C GLN A 76 7.32 1.35 -20.57
N ASP A 77 6.13 1.95 -20.69
CA ASP A 77 4.91 1.21 -21.04
C ASP A 77 3.67 2.08 -21.34
N PRO A 78 3.60 2.77 -22.46
CA PRO A 78 2.45 3.63 -22.79
C PRO A 78 1.22 2.89 -23.36
N LYS A 79 1.28 1.57 -23.53
CA LYS A 79 0.27 0.85 -24.32
C LYS A 79 -0.45 -0.29 -23.62
N VAL A 80 0.00 -0.72 -22.45
CA VAL A 80 -0.45 -2.01 -21.89
C VAL A 80 -1.25 -1.85 -20.59
N GLY A 81 -1.31 -0.65 -20.02
CA GLY A 81 -2.11 -0.38 -18.82
C GLY A 81 -1.66 -1.14 -17.57
N ASN A 82 -0.36 -1.31 -17.39
CA ASN A 82 0.21 -1.99 -16.23
C ASN A 82 0.05 -1.19 -14.95
N TRP A 83 0.06 -1.90 -13.82
CA TRP A 83 0.10 -1.29 -12.49
C TRP A 83 1.53 -1.08 -12.05
N TRP A 84 1.96 0.14 -11.95
CA TRP A 84 3.31 0.54 -11.56
C TRP A 84 3.43 0.76 -10.06
N MET A 85 4.65 0.58 -9.55
CA MET A 85 5.01 0.86 -8.17
C MET A 85 6.26 1.72 -8.09
N SER A 86 6.19 2.79 -7.29
CA SER A 86 7.36 3.58 -6.89
C SER A 86 7.54 3.61 -5.37
N PHE A 87 8.76 3.90 -4.96
CA PHE A 87 9.20 3.96 -3.58
C PHE A 87 9.93 5.30 -3.33
N GLY A 88 9.66 5.94 -2.20
CA GLY A 88 10.25 7.23 -1.85
C GLY A 88 9.93 8.31 -2.89
N ASP A 89 10.93 9.10 -3.25
CA ASP A 89 10.80 10.21 -4.18
C ASP A 89 10.70 9.75 -5.64
N LYS A 90 9.62 9.04 -5.97
CA LYS A 90 9.29 8.62 -7.35
C LYS A 90 10.27 7.63 -7.98
N THR A 91 11.05 6.90 -7.19
CA THR A 91 11.92 5.85 -7.71
C THR A 91 11.09 4.65 -8.14
N LEU A 92 11.02 4.40 -9.44
CA LEU A 92 10.31 3.24 -9.99
C LEU A 92 10.97 1.94 -9.50
N VAL A 93 10.15 1.04 -8.97
CA VAL A 93 10.59 -0.30 -8.53
C VAL A 93 10.30 -1.34 -9.60
N GLY A 94 9.12 -1.29 -10.20
CA GLY A 94 8.66 -2.22 -11.21
C GLY A 94 7.15 -2.12 -11.41
N TYR A 95 6.58 -3.15 -12.03
CA TYR A 95 5.16 -3.16 -12.36
C TYR A 95 4.56 -4.57 -12.33
N TRP A 96 3.25 -4.61 -12.22
CA TRP A 96 2.43 -5.81 -12.46
C TRP A 96 1.79 -5.69 -13.83
N PRO A 97 1.99 -6.67 -14.73
CA PRO A 97 1.34 -6.71 -16.03
C PRO A 97 -0.20 -6.69 -15.93
N ALA A 98 -0.84 -5.94 -16.80
CA ALA A 98 -2.30 -5.77 -16.80
C ALA A 98 -3.06 -7.10 -16.92
N GLU A 99 -2.52 -8.05 -17.68
CA GLU A 99 -3.10 -9.37 -17.92
C GLU A 99 -3.21 -10.24 -16.67
N LEU A 100 -2.52 -9.89 -15.57
CA LEU A 100 -2.64 -10.59 -14.30
C LEU A 100 -3.98 -10.33 -13.59
N PHE A 101 -4.68 -9.29 -14.00
CA PHE A 101 -5.85 -8.79 -13.29
C PHE A 101 -7.13 -9.01 -14.10
N THR A 102 -8.11 -9.64 -13.46
CA THR A 102 -9.45 -9.80 -14.05
C THR A 102 -10.36 -8.62 -13.70
N HIS A 103 -10.24 -8.06 -12.50
CA HIS A 103 -11.12 -7.01 -11.99
C HIS A 103 -10.47 -5.61 -11.94
N LEU A 104 -9.14 -5.53 -12.02
CA LEU A 104 -8.39 -4.27 -12.05
C LEU A 104 -7.90 -3.93 -13.49
N ALA A 105 -8.56 -4.49 -14.50
CA ALA A 105 -8.19 -4.29 -15.88
C ALA A 105 -8.34 -2.82 -16.33
N GLU A 106 -9.31 -2.10 -15.80
CA GLU A 106 -9.55 -0.69 -16.12
C GLU A 106 -9.10 0.24 -14.98
N HIS A 107 -9.68 0.08 -13.80
CA HIS A 107 -9.38 0.88 -12.62
C HIS A 107 -9.73 0.11 -11.34
N ALA A 108 -9.30 0.63 -10.19
CA ALA A 108 -9.75 0.15 -8.88
C ALA A 108 -11.04 0.87 -8.48
N THR A 109 -12.02 0.12 -8.00
CA THR A 109 -13.27 0.65 -7.43
C THR A 109 -13.20 0.82 -5.92
N MET A 110 -12.20 0.20 -5.28
CA MET A 110 -11.94 0.30 -3.86
C MET A 110 -10.42 0.28 -3.63
N VAL A 111 -9.98 1.06 -2.65
CA VAL A 111 -8.59 1.09 -2.19
C VAL A 111 -8.59 0.88 -0.68
N GLU A 112 -7.73 0.01 -0.20
CA GLU A 112 -7.60 -0.32 1.21
C GLU A 112 -6.14 -0.12 1.66
N TRP A 113 -5.98 0.40 2.86
CA TRP A 113 -4.70 0.53 3.54
C TRP A 113 -4.80 -0.16 4.90
N GLY A 114 -3.81 -0.94 5.27
CA GLY A 114 -3.83 -1.61 6.56
C GLY A 114 -2.83 -2.74 6.68
N GLY A 115 -3.06 -3.58 7.67
CA GLY A 115 -2.33 -4.81 7.90
C GLY A 115 -3.22 -6.02 7.71
N GLU A 116 -2.62 -7.14 7.38
CA GLU A 116 -3.29 -8.43 7.25
C GLU A 116 -2.52 -9.48 8.07
N VAL A 117 -3.23 -10.29 8.81
CA VAL A 117 -2.68 -11.42 9.57
C VAL A 117 -3.49 -12.66 9.26
N VAL A 118 -2.80 -13.74 8.88
CA VAL A 118 -3.44 -15.04 8.73
C VAL A 118 -3.66 -15.66 10.11
N ASN A 119 -4.92 -15.81 10.49
CA ASN A 119 -5.31 -16.42 11.75
C ASN A 119 -5.70 -17.90 11.54
N SER A 120 -4.74 -18.81 11.73
CA SER A 120 -4.94 -20.24 11.55
C SER A 120 -5.77 -20.89 12.66
N ARG A 121 -6.05 -20.17 13.76
CA ARG A 121 -6.80 -20.65 14.94
C ARG A 121 -6.34 -22.03 15.42
N SER A 122 -5.04 -22.25 15.50
CA SER A 122 -4.46 -23.50 15.99
C SER A 122 -4.98 -23.80 17.39
N ASN A 123 -5.58 -24.97 17.58
CA ASN A 123 -6.24 -25.37 18.83
C ASN A 123 -7.39 -24.44 19.28
N GLY A 124 -8.04 -23.75 18.35
CA GLY A 124 -9.14 -22.82 18.64
C GLY A 124 -8.71 -21.45 19.18
N GLN A 125 -7.42 -21.23 19.37
CA GLN A 125 -6.88 -19.95 19.85
C GLN A 125 -6.53 -19.03 18.68
N HIS A 126 -6.64 -17.74 18.92
CA HIS A 126 -6.17 -16.73 17.98
C HIS A 126 -4.64 -16.78 17.82
N THR A 127 -4.14 -16.44 16.64
CA THR A 127 -2.68 -16.38 16.41
C THR A 127 -2.00 -15.35 17.31
N PHE A 128 -0.76 -15.63 17.72
CA PHE A 128 0.13 -14.68 18.42
C PHE A 128 0.85 -13.73 17.46
N THR A 129 0.54 -13.77 16.17
CA THR A 129 1.17 -12.88 15.21
C THR A 129 0.75 -11.45 15.51
N GLN A 130 1.74 -10.60 15.73
CA GLN A 130 1.50 -9.16 15.92
C GLN A 130 1.18 -8.49 14.59
N MET A 131 0.28 -7.51 14.62
CA MET A 131 0.03 -6.62 13.50
C MET A 131 0.74 -5.29 13.72
N GLY A 132 1.47 -4.81 12.70
CA GLY A 132 2.24 -3.58 12.82
C GLY A 132 3.32 -3.69 13.90
N SER A 133 3.30 -2.77 14.85
CA SER A 133 4.21 -2.76 16.01
C SER A 133 3.81 -3.74 17.12
N GLY A 134 2.65 -4.39 17.00
CA GLY A 134 2.05 -5.19 18.08
C GLY A 134 1.31 -4.38 19.14
N HIS A 135 1.24 -3.06 18.98
CA HIS A 135 0.54 -2.14 19.87
C HIS A 135 -0.79 -1.70 19.27
N PHE A 136 -1.76 -1.42 20.13
CA PHE A 136 -3.07 -0.93 19.73
C PHE A 136 -3.00 0.52 19.21
N ALA A 137 -3.94 0.91 18.37
CA ALA A 137 -4.01 2.24 17.76
C ALA A 137 -4.03 3.38 18.78
N GLU A 138 -4.58 3.15 19.98
CA GLU A 138 -4.65 4.15 21.06
C GLU A 138 -3.29 4.53 21.63
N ASP A 139 -2.27 3.68 21.49
CA ASP A 139 -0.90 4.00 21.91
C ASP A 139 -0.28 5.14 21.09
N GLY A 140 -0.80 5.40 19.88
CA GLY A 140 -0.49 6.57 19.06
C GLY A 140 0.91 6.61 18.50
N PHE A 141 1.35 7.83 18.17
CA PHE A 141 2.65 8.07 17.52
C PHE A 141 3.84 7.59 18.37
N GLY A 142 4.78 6.96 17.67
CA GLY A 142 5.99 6.41 18.29
C GLY A 142 5.82 5.01 18.90
N LYS A 143 4.60 4.51 18.96
CA LYS A 143 4.26 3.21 19.56
C LYS A 143 3.44 2.34 18.60
N ALA A 144 2.27 2.81 18.15
CA ALA A 144 1.45 2.12 17.17
C ALA A 144 1.98 2.35 15.75
N SER A 145 1.75 1.39 14.87
CA SER A 145 1.99 1.58 13.43
C SER A 145 0.97 2.52 12.82
N TYR A 146 1.35 3.19 11.74
CA TYR A 146 0.47 4.18 11.11
C TYR A 146 0.62 4.24 9.59
N PHE A 147 -0.43 4.73 8.96
CA PHE A 147 -0.42 5.28 7.61
C PHE A 147 -0.81 6.75 7.67
N ARG A 148 -0.15 7.59 6.90
CA ARG A 148 -0.45 9.02 6.81
C ARG A 148 -0.41 9.52 5.38
N ASN A 149 -0.99 10.70 5.16
CA ASN A 149 -1.06 11.34 3.85
C ASN A 149 -1.67 10.41 2.80
N LEU A 150 -2.86 9.86 3.14
CA LEU A 150 -3.56 8.95 2.25
C LEU A 150 -4.04 9.68 1.01
N GLN A 151 -3.64 9.19 -0.14
CA GLN A 151 -3.97 9.77 -1.44
C GLN A 151 -4.40 8.68 -2.42
N ILE A 152 -5.22 9.06 -3.38
CA ILE A 152 -5.60 8.22 -4.52
C ILE A 152 -5.13 8.89 -5.82
N VAL A 153 -4.85 8.07 -6.82
CA VAL A 153 -4.62 8.55 -8.18
C VAL A 153 -5.95 8.54 -8.92
N ASP A 154 -6.39 9.70 -9.35
CA ASP A 154 -7.64 9.87 -10.09
C ASP A 154 -7.49 9.57 -11.60
N MET A 155 -8.57 9.73 -12.35
CA MET A 155 -8.58 9.45 -13.80
C MET A 155 -7.66 10.38 -14.60
N ASP A 156 -7.33 11.54 -14.06
CA ASP A 156 -6.42 12.51 -14.68
C ASP A 156 -4.95 12.22 -14.33
N ASN A 157 -4.67 11.10 -13.65
CA ASN A 157 -3.36 10.74 -13.09
C ASN A 157 -2.83 11.77 -12.08
N SER A 158 -3.72 12.49 -11.41
CA SER A 158 -3.41 13.42 -10.34
C SER A 158 -3.58 12.75 -8.99
N LEU A 159 -2.77 13.16 -8.01
CA LEU A 159 -2.91 12.73 -6.63
C LEU A 159 -3.94 13.58 -5.91
N SER A 160 -4.99 12.94 -5.42
CA SER A 160 -6.06 13.55 -4.66
C SER A 160 -6.08 13.05 -3.23
N SER A 161 -6.14 13.97 -2.27
CA SER A 161 -6.21 13.61 -0.84
C SER A 161 -7.54 12.96 -0.51
N VAL A 162 -7.48 11.88 0.25
CA VAL A 162 -8.68 11.21 0.78
C VAL A 162 -9.22 12.01 1.96
N GLN A 163 -10.49 12.41 1.90
CA GLN A 163 -11.11 13.25 2.94
C GLN A 163 -11.69 12.43 4.09
N SER A 164 -12.15 11.21 3.81
CA SER A 164 -12.70 10.30 4.80
C SER A 164 -12.43 8.85 4.43
N ILE A 165 -12.27 8.02 5.43
CA ILE A 165 -12.09 6.59 5.31
C ILE A 165 -13.04 5.86 6.24
N SER A 166 -13.48 4.67 5.83
CA SER A 166 -14.14 3.71 6.73
C SER A 166 -13.07 2.80 7.31
N THR A 167 -13.17 2.51 8.60
CA THR A 167 -12.26 1.58 9.28
C THR A 167 -12.91 0.23 9.46
N LEU A 168 -12.15 -0.84 9.29
CA LEU A 168 -12.57 -2.21 9.52
C LEU A 168 -11.56 -2.92 10.41
N ALA A 169 -12.03 -3.49 11.50
CA ALA A 169 -11.28 -4.42 12.34
C ALA A 169 -12.20 -5.60 12.67
N GLU A 170 -11.87 -6.80 12.19
CA GLU A 170 -12.71 -7.99 12.40
C GLU A 170 -12.86 -8.35 13.88
N ASN A 171 -11.78 -8.17 14.65
CA ASN A 171 -11.78 -8.35 16.09
C ASN A 171 -10.89 -7.27 16.74
N SER A 172 -11.55 -6.22 17.22
CA SER A 172 -10.86 -5.06 17.82
C SER A 172 -10.14 -5.38 19.15
N ASN A 173 -10.42 -6.52 19.76
CA ASN A 173 -9.67 -6.98 20.94
C ASN A 173 -8.33 -7.62 20.56
N CYS A 174 -8.16 -8.04 19.30
CA CYS A 174 -6.92 -8.60 18.80
C CYS A 174 -6.08 -7.57 18.07
N TYR A 175 -6.75 -6.80 17.21
CA TYR A 175 -6.17 -5.73 16.38
C TYR A 175 -7.19 -4.63 16.20
N ASP A 176 -6.78 -3.41 16.35
CA ASP A 176 -7.65 -2.26 16.18
C ASP A 176 -7.12 -1.22 15.19
N ILE A 177 -7.97 -0.26 14.85
CA ILE A 177 -7.65 0.84 13.96
C ILE A 177 -8.41 2.08 14.40
N LYS A 178 -7.74 3.24 14.41
CA LYS A 178 -8.35 4.54 14.69
C LYS A 178 -7.88 5.57 13.68
N SER A 179 -8.82 6.17 12.96
CA SER A 179 -8.57 7.17 11.93
C SER A 179 -8.72 8.59 12.44
N PHE A 180 -7.95 9.50 11.83
CA PHE A 180 -7.86 10.91 12.19
C PHE A 180 -7.59 11.76 10.95
N TYR A 181 -7.67 13.07 11.13
CA TYR A 181 -7.25 14.07 10.16
C TYR A 181 -6.45 15.18 10.83
N SER A 182 -5.40 15.64 10.18
CA SER A 182 -4.68 16.86 10.56
C SER A 182 -4.18 17.60 9.32
N ASN A 183 -3.90 18.90 9.45
CA ASN A 183 -3.36 19.68 8.33
C ASN A 183 -1.95 19.26 7.93
N GLU A 184 -1.19 18.68 8.86
CA GLU A 184 0.18 18.23 8.63
C GLU A 184 0.24 16.85 7.96
N TRP A 185 -0.62 15.91 8.42
CA TRP A 185 -0.59 14.52 8.00
C TRP A 185 -1.69 14.16 6.99
N GLY A 186 -2.61 15.07 6.70
CA GLY A 186 -3.81 14.74 5.93
C GLY A 186 -4.68 13.74 6.67
N THR A 187 -5.35 12.86 5.95
CA THR A 187 -6.04 11.70 6.51
C THR A 187 -5.02 10.64 6.87
N TYR A 188 -5.11 10.13 8.09
CA TYR A 188 -4.20 9.13 8.63
C TYR A 188 -4.90 8.20 9.62
N PHE A 189 -4.26 7.09 9.94
CA PHE A 189 -4.74 6.19 10.99
C PHE A 189 -3.58 5.48 11.68
N TYR A 190 -3.79 5.15 12.94
CA TYR A 190 -2.99 4.20 13.69
C TYR A 190 -3.66 2.83 13.66
N TYR A 191 -2.87 1.77 13.64
CA TYR A 191 -3.37 0.40 13.62
C TYR A 191 -2.37 -0.56 14.24
N GLY A 192 -2.87 -1.69 14.71
CA GLY A 192 -2.03 -2.77 15.21
C GLY A 192 -2.71 -3.59 16.29
N GLY A 193 -1.91 -4.38 16.96
CA GLY A 193 -2.31 -5.17 18.10
C GLY A 193 -1.49 -6.44 18.26
N PRO A 194 -1.53 -7.05 19.45
CA PRO A 194 -0.68 -8.18 19.82
C PRO A 194 -1.13 -9.54 19.26
N GLY A 195 -2.34 -9.60 18.67
CA GLY A 195 -2.99 -10.88 18.37
C GLY A 195 -3.56 -11.51 19.64
N ASN A 196 -3.27 -12.78 19.86
CA ASN A 196 -3.73 -13.48 21.07
C ASN A 196 -3.35 -12.73 22.33
N ASN A 197 -4.33 -12.48 23.19
CA ASN A 197 -4.20 -11.81 24.47
C ASN A 197 -5.41 -12.16 25.35
N PRO A 198 -5.46 -11.76 26.65
CA PRO A 198 -6.57 -12.13 27.53
C PRO A 198 -7.97 -11.73 27.07
N GLN A 199 -8.11 -10.71 26.21
CA GLN A 199 -9.37 -10.27 25.62
C GLN A 199 -9.63 -10.87 24.24
N CYS A 200 -8.65 -11.53 23.66
CA CYS A 200 -8.65 -12.19 22.35
C CYS A 200 -7.93 -13.54 22.42
N PRO A 201 -8.51 -14.54 23.12
CA PRO A 201 -7.87 -15.85 23.32
C PRO A 201 -7.86 -16.72 22.05
#